data_a7791ae1d0b229bed7631510cc43bf78
#
_entry.id   a7791ae1d0b229bed7631510cc43bf78
#
_cell.length_a   1.000
_cell.length_b   1.000
_cell.length_c   1.000
_cell.angle_alpha   90.00
_cell.angle_beta   90.00
_cell.angle_gamma   90.00
#
_symmetry.space_group_name_H-M   'P 1'
#
loop_
_entity.id
_entity.type
_entity.pdbx_description
1 polymer ?
#
loop_
_entity_poly.entity_id
_entity_poly.type
_entity_poly.pdbx_seq_one_letter_code
_entity_poly.pdbx_strand_id
1 'polypeptide(L)'
;TRKESSAASDVYKRQPLFLGKDTHGLSEAAFVSTLQVLIANGVTTHIQLDGGFTPTPVISHAILGYNKGRTTDLADGLIITPSHNPPEDGGIKYNPPHGGPADTDATDWIQKRANALLAAQLDGVKQIGYEEALASSLCVSIDYVQPYVDDLANVIDMAAIAKAGVKIGVDPLGGSGIAFWPVIAKTYGLNITVVNERVDPAFSFMPLDKDGKIRMDCSSAYAMANLIQLKDQFDVAIGNDPDFDRHGIVTRSGGLMNPNHYLAVAINYLLSNRPLWSTSLATVSYTHLTLPTTPYV
;
A
#
# COMPACT_ATOMS: atom_id res chain seq x y z
N THR A 1 0.71 14.59 37.45
CA THR A 1 -0.21 14.73 36.30
C THR A 1 0.38 15.58 35.16
N ARG A 2 1.07 16.72 35.47
CA ARG A 2 1.72 17.55 34.43
C ARG A 2 3.04 16.95 33.91
N LYS A 3 3.74 16.14 34.72
CA LYS A 3 4.97 15.44 34.33
C LYS A 3 4.72 14.20 33.46
N GLU A 4 3.60 13.53 33.66
CA GLU A 4 3.23 12.35 32.86
C GLU A 4 2.78 12.73 31.44
N SER A 5 2.09 13.86 31.25
CA SER A 5 1.73 14.36 29.93
C SER A 5 2.92 14.86 29.12
N SER A 6 3.98 15.38 29.76
CA SER A 6 5.19 15.79 29.04
C SER A 6 6.08 14.61 28.65
N ALA A 7 6.17 13.58 29.52
CA ALA A 7 6.93 12.37 29.20
C ALA A 7 6.29 11.56 28.07
N ALA A 8 4.94 11.44 28.06
CA ALA A 8 4.23 10.80 26.96
C ALA A 8 4.42 11.57 25.63
N SER A 9 4.37 12.92 25.68
CA SER A 9 4.60 13.73 24.46
C SER A 9 6.04 13.66 23.96
N ASP A 10 7.03 13.43 24.83
CA ASP A 10 8.44 13.30 24.43
C ASP A 10 8.77 11.91 23.86
N VAL A 11 8.04 10.86 24.26
CA VAL A 11 8.18 9.51 23.70
C VAL A 11 7.69 9.50 22.24
N TYR A 12 6.57 10.14 21.94
CA TYR A 12 6.04 10.23 20.56
C TYR A 12 6.91 11.08 19.61
N LYS A 13 7.85 11.87 20.12
CA LYS A 13 8.73 12.72 19.30
C LYS A 13 9.98 12.02 18.76
N ARG A 14 10.28 10.81 19.21
CA ARG A 14 11.53 10.12 18.87
C ARG A 14 11.38 9.01 17.85
N GLN A 15 10.18 8.49 17.67
CA GLN A 15 9.89 7.42 16.70
C GLN A 15 9.40 8.03 15.39
N PRO A 16 9.81 7.48 14.24
CA PRO A 16 9.32 7.96 12.96
C PRO A 16 7.89 7.49 12.70
N LEU A 17 7.11 8.34 12.04
CA LEU A 17 5.90 7.96 11.34
C LEU A 17 6.23 7.86 9.86
N PHE A 18 5.95 6.72 9.23
CA PHE A 18 6.10 6.54 7.79
C PHE A 18 4.84 7.02 7.07
N LEU A 19 4.99 7.98 6.16
CA LEU A 19 3.88 8.58 5.42
C LEU A 19 4.01 8.25 3.94
N GLY A 20 2.96 7.65 3.37
CA GLY A 20 2.82 7.36 1.95
C GLY A 20 1.56 7.95 1.35
N LYS A 21 1.52 8.04 0.02
CA LYS A 21 0.34 8.44 -0.76
C LYS A 21 0.25 7.62 -2.04
N ASP A 22 -0.97 7.41 -2.50
CA ASP A 22 -1.23 6.87 -3.82
C ASP A 22 -1.41 7.98 -4.88
N THR A 23 -1.95 7.62 -6.03
CA THR A 23 -2.05 8.48 -7.21
C THR A 23 -3.40 9.19 -7.37
N HIS A 24 -4.37 8.99 -6.47
CA HIS A 24 -5.66 9.68 -6.53
C HIS A 24 -5.52 11.19 -6.38
N GLY A 25 -6.43 11.93 -7.02
CA GLY A 25 -6.36 13.40 -7.05
C GLY A 25 -6.43 14.05 -5.67
N LEU A 26 -7.22 13.50 -4.75
CA LEU A 26 -7.30 14.01 -3.38
C LEU A 26 -6.10 13.61 -2.51
N SER A 27 -5.34 12.58 -2.90
CA SER A 27 -4.22 12.07 -2.10
C SER A 27 -3.10 13.09 -1.94
N GLU A 28 -2.81 13.89 -2.99
CA GLU A 28 -1.81 14.95 -2.88
C GLU A 28 -2.21 16.02 -1.86
N ALA A 29 -3.42 16.56 -1.95
CA ALA A 29 -3.90 17.60 -1.05
C ALA A 29 -3.99 17.11 0.41
N ALA A 30 -4.42 15.87 0.61
CA ALA A 30 -4.48 15.24 1.92
C ALA A 30 -3.07 14.96 2.48
N PHE A 31 -2.11 14.56 1.65
CA PHE A 31 -0.72 14.38 2.05
C PHE A 31 -0.09 15.70 2.53
N VAL A 32 -0.28 16.78 1.77
CA VAL A 32 0.19 18.12 2.15
C VAL A 32 -0.35 18.49 3.53
N SER A 33 -1.67 18.41 3.73
CA SER A 33 -2.32 18.75 5.00
C SER A 33 -1.84 17.85 6.15
N THR A 34 -1.67 16.56 5.89
CA THR A 34 -1.16 15.59 6.87
C THR A 34 0.25 15.94 7.32
N LEU A 35 1.16 16.21 6.38
CA LEU A 35 2.54 16.57 6.69
C LEU A 35 2.62 17.87 7.51
N GLN A 36 1.86 18.89 7.11
CA GLN A 36 1.79 20.18 7.82
C GLN A 36 1.38 19.99 9.30
N VAL A 37 0.37 19.15 9.55
CA VAL A 37 -0.12 18.85 10.91
C VAL A 37 0.88 18.02 11.69
N LEU A 38 1.44 16.95 11.10
CA LEU A 38 2.40 16.08 11.78
C LEU A 38 3.63 16.86 12.26
N ILE A 39 4.23 17.63 11.36
CA ILE A 39 5.43 18.43 11.67
C ILE A 39 5.11 19.51 12.72
N ALA A 40 3.97 20.22 12.60
CA ALA A 40 3.55 21.22 13.58
C ALA A 40 3.35 20.64 15.00
N ASN A 41 3.09 19.35 15.10
CA ASN A 41 2.93 18.62 16.37
C ASN A 41 4.22 17.90 16.82
N GLY A 42 5.33 18.10 16.12
CA GLY A 42 6.63 17.57 16.49
C GLY A 42 6.85 16.09 16.17
N VAL A 43 6.09 15.55 15.22
CA VAL A 43 6.21 14.15 14.77
C VAL A 43 7.30 14.04 13.71
N THR A 44 8.32 13.23 13.95
CA THR A 44 9.31 12.89 12.91
C THR A 44 8.59 12.08 11.83
N THR A 45 8.56 12.60 10.61
CA THR A 45 7.80 12.00 9.51
C THR A 45 8.74 11.65 8.36
N HIS A 46 8.75 10.38 7.99
CA HIS A 46 9.50 9.87 6.83
C HIS A 46 8.59 9.85 5.60
N ILE A 47 9.08 10.40 4.50
CA ILE A 47 8.37 10.50 3.22
C ILE A 47 9.23 9.93 2.09
N GLN A 48 8.60 9.51 0.99
CA GLN A 48 9.33 9.05 -0.20
C GLN A 48 10.16 10.19 -0.81
N LEU A 49 11.37 9.86 -1.24
CA LEU A 49 12.25 10.75 -2.01
C LEU A 49 11.49 11.38 -3.19
N ASP A 50 11.82 12.62 -3.52
CA ASP A 50 11.28 13.36 -4.66
C ASP A 50 9.76 13.48 -4.70
N GLY A 51 9.09 13.34 -3.55
CA GLY A 51 7.64 13.40 -3.43
C GLY A 51 6.91 12.25 -4.12
N GLY A 52 7.59 11.14 -4.37
CA GLY A 52 7.04 9.97 -5.05
C GLY A 52 5.86 9.31 -4.35
N PHE A 53 5.20 8.42 -5.08
CA PHE A 53 4.09 7.62 -4.56
C PHE A 53 4.60 6.39 -3.79
N THR A 54 3.81 5.92 -2.83
CA THR A 54 4.22 4.80 -1.97
C THR A 54 3.07 3.81 -1.79
N PRO A 55 3.24 2.57 -2.23
CA PRO A 55 2.28 1.48 -2.00
C PRO A 55 2.02 1.19 -0.52
N THR A 56 0.80 0.81 -0.17
CA THR A 56 0.41 0.39 1.19
C THR A 56 1.36 -0.68 1.78
N PRO A 57 1.70 -1.78 1.06
CA PRO A 57 2.59 -2.80 1.62
C PRO A 57 4.03 -2.30 1.84
N VAL A 58 4.45 -1.25 1.15
CA VAL A 58 5.78 -0.65 1.33
C VAL A 58 5.87 0.09 2.66
N ILE A 59 4.81 0.81 3.05
CA ILE A 59 4.74 1.43 4.39
C ILE A 59 4.72 0.35 5.47
N SER A 60 3.95 -0.72 5.29
CA SER A 60 3.96 -1.88 6.20
C SER A 60 5.36 -2.46 6.37
N HIS A 61 6.09 -2.66 5.27
CA HIS A 61 7.46 -3.14 5.27
C HIS A 61 8.42 -2.19 6.01
N ALA A 62 8.30 -0.89 5.78
CA ALA A 62 9.14 0.11 6.45
C ALA A 62 8.91 0.11 7.97
N ILE A 63 7.65 0.01 8.42
CA ILE A 63 7.29 -0.13 9.84
C ILE A 63 7.94 -1.38 10.44
N LEU A 64 7.73 -2.54 9.82
CA LEU A 64 8.25 -3.81 10.30
C LEU A 64 9.78 -3.85 10.31
N GLY A 65 10.41 -3.31 9.27
CA GLY A 65 11.87 -3.20 9.17
C GLY A 65 12.46 -2.34 10.29
N TYR A 66 11.87 -1.18 10.55
CA TYR A 66 12.30 -0.29 11.64
C TYR A 66 12.08 -0.94 13.01
N ASN A 67 10.93 -1.57 13.22
CA ASN A 67 10.54 -2.15 14.52
C ASN A 67 11.24 -3.48 14.84
N LYS A 68 11.93 -4.07 13.87
CA LYS A 68 12.62 -5.36 14.07
C LYS A 68 13.61 -5.29 15.23
N GLY A 69 13.37 -6.14 16.25
CA GLY A 69 14.20 -6.21 17.46
C GLY A 69 14.00 -5.06 18.46
N ARG A 70 13.04 -4.15 18.23
CA ARG A 70 12.68 -3.07 19.15
C ARG A 70 11.49 -3.47 20.01
N THR A 71 11.45 -2.96 21.24
CA THR A 71 10.31 -3.09 22.16
C THR A 71 9.73 -1.76 22.60
N THR A 72 10.45 -0.66 22.33
CA THR A 72 10.06 0.73 22.61
C THR A 72 10.39 1.61 21.41
N ASP A 73 9.86 2.80 21.39
CA ASP A 73 10.05 3.78 20.31
C ASP A 73 9.71 3.17 18.93
N LEU A 74 8.57 2.46 18.90
CA LEU A 74 8.11 1.75 17.71
C LEU A 74 7.52 2.73 16.70
N ALA A 75 7.90 2.58 15.46
CA ALA A 75 7.33 3.32 14.34
C ALA A 75 5.93 2.81 13.98
N ASP A 76 5.15 3.71 13.42
CA ASP A 76 3.85 3.46 12.79
C ASP A 76 3.77 4.16 11.42
N GLY A 77 2.62 4.14 10.76
CA GLY A 77 2.51 4.77 9.45
C GLY A 77 1.10 5.18 9.06
N LEU A 78 1.07 6.09 8.10
CA LEU A 78 -0.15 6.56 7.43
C LEU A 78 0.00 6.39 5.92
N ILE A 79 -1.06 5.94 5.28
CA ILE A 79 -1.15 5.87 3.83
C ILE A 79 -2.37 6.68 3.38
N ILE A 80 -2.14 7.67 2.53
CA ILE A 80 -3.20 8.48 1.94
C ILE A 80 -3.67 7.78 0.66
N THR A 81 -4.82 7.12 0.74
CA THR A 81 -5.38 6.32 -0.35
C THR A 81 -6.84 5.97 -0.11
N PRO A 82 -7.72 6.06 -1.11
CA PRO A 82 -9.02 5.42 -1.11
C PRO A 82 -9.00 4.00 -1.71
N SER A 83 -7.79 3.40 -1.91
CA SER A 83 -7.60 2.08 -2.53
C SER A 83 -8.09 2.06 -4.00
N HIS A 84 -8.99 1.15 -4.37
CA HIS A 84 -9.55 0.97 -5.72
C HIS A 84 -10.82 1.79 -5.98
N ASN A 85 -11.20 2.66 -5.06
CA ASN A 85 -12.42 3.47 -5.16
C ASN A 85 -12.35 4.46 -6.34
N PRO A 86 -13.50 5.04 -6.74
CA PRO A 86 -13.55 6.06 -7.78
C PRO A 86 -12.59 7.23 -7.55
N PRO A 87 -12.18 7.92 -8.63
CA PRO A 87 -11.20 9.01 -8.57
C PRO A 87 -11.57 10.17 -7.64
N GLU A 88 -12.87 10.40 -7.43
CA GLU A 88 -13.42 11.45 -6.56
C GLU A 88 -13.31 11.13 -5.07
N ASP A 89 -13.04 9.88 -4.72
CA ASP A 89 -12.93 9.46 -3.33
C ASP A 89 -11.54 9.78 -2.75
N GLY A 90 -11.51 9.99 -1.44
CA GLY A 90 -10.29 10.10 -0.64
C GLY A 90 -10.30 9.12 0.52
N GLY A 91 -9.12 8.86 1.09
CA GLY A 91 -9.01 7.97 2.23
C GLY A 91 -7.66 8.08 2.95
N ILE A 92 -7.66 7.62 4.19
CA ILE A 92 -6.45 7.51 5.03
C ILE A 92 -6.49 6.17 5.73
N LYS A 93 -5.41 5.41 5.63
CA LYS A 93 -5.17 4.18 6.37
C LYS A 93 -4.13 4.43 7.46
N TYR A 94 -4.39 3.99 8.68
CA TYR A 94 -3.41 3.97 9.77
C TYR A 94 -2.90 2.55 9.99
N ASN A 95 -1.60 2.40 9.98
CA ASN A 95 -0.92 1.14 10.28
C ASN A 95 -0.12 1.28 11.58
N PRO A 96 -0.58 0.62 12.68
CA PRO A 96 0.13 0.58 13.96
C PRO A 96 1.50 -0.13 13.86
N PRO A 97 2.27 -0.18 14.97
CA PRO A 97 3.62 -0.77 14.98
C PRO A 97 3.75 -2.22 14.50
N HIS A 98 2.66 -2.98 14.45
CA HIS A 98 2.65 -4.32 13.85
C HIS A 98 2.61 -4.33 12.31
N GLY A 99 2.57 -3.16 11.67
CA GLY A 99 2.65 -2.98 10.21
C GLY A 99 1.38 -3.30 9.42
N GLY A 100 0.40 -3.95 10.03
CA GLY A 100 -0.90 -4.24 9.42
C GLY A 100 -1.91 -3.10 9.62
N PRO A 101 -3.14 -3.23 9.08
CA PRO A 101 -4.19 -2.24 9.30
C PRO A 101 -4.59 -2.15 10.77
N ALA A 102 -4.97 -0.95 11.21
CA ALA A 102 -5.42 -0.70 12.57
C ALA A 102 -6.75 -1.44 12.85
N ASP A 103 -6.90 -1.87 14.11
CA ASP A 103 -8.14 -2.46 14.60
C ASP A 103 -9.28 -1.44 14.64
N THR A 104 -10.52 -1.94 14.68
CA THR A 104 -11.73 -1.11 14.72
C THR A 104 -11.76 -0.16 15.90
N ASP A 105 -11.27 -0.56 17.08
CA ASP A 105 -11.21 0.30 18.26
C ASP A 105 -10.35 1.55 18.03
N ALA A 106 -9.20 1.38 17.36
CA ALA A 106 -8.32 2.50 17.03
C ALA A 106 -8.94 3.40 15.94
N THR A 107 -9.50 2.82 14.88
CA THR A 107 -10.13 3.58 13.80
C THR A 107 -11.38 4.32 14.27
N ASP A 108 -12.20 3.72 15.12
CA ASP A 108 -13.37 4.35 15.72
C ASP A 108 -12.98 5.53 16.63
N TRP A 109 -11.91 5.37 17.41
CA TRP A 109 -11.40 6.47 18.22
C TRP A 109 -10.90 7.63 17.36
N ILE A 110 -10.11 7.34 16.32
CA ILE A 110 -9.61 8.34 15.37
C ILE A 110 -10.77 9.06 14.70
N GLN A 111 -11.77 8.33 14.20
CA GLN A 111 -12.94 8.90 13.55
C GLN A 111 -13.74 9.82 14.50
N LYS A 112 -14.00 9.37 15.72
CA LYS A 112 -14.71 10.17 16.74
C LYS A 112 -13.94 11.46 17.04
N ARG A 113 -12.60 11.36 17.18
CA ARG A 113 -11.76 12.53 17.45
C ARG A 113 -11.73 13.49 16.26
N ALA A 114 -11.60 12.99 15.06
CA ALA A 114 -11.64 13.79 13.83
C ALA A 114 -12.96 14.54 13.69
N ASN A 115 -14.09 13.86 13.89
CA ASN A 115 -15.42 14.47 13.86
C ASN A 115 -15.59 15.56 14.95
N ALA A 116 -15.04 15.35 16.13
CA ALA A 116 -15.08 16.37 17.20
C ALA A 116 -14.25 17.61 16.83
N LEU A 117 -13.09 17.44 16.21
CA LEU A 117 -12.26 18.56 15.72
C LEU A 117 -12.95 19.30 14.57
N LEU A 118 -13.60 18.60 13.65
CA LEU A 118 -14.39 19.20 12.57
C LEU A 118 -15.56 20.02 13.12
N ALA A 119 -16.30 19.47 14.10
CA ALA A 119 -17.39 20.18 14.75
C ALA A 119 -16.92 21.46 15.48
N ALA A 120 -15.70 21.44 16.00
CA ALA A 120 -15.02 22.60 16.59
C ALA A 120 -14.33 23.52 15.54
N GLN A 121 -14.63 23.36 14.24
CA GLN A 121 -14.03 24.12 13.17
C GLN A 121 -12.49 24.08 13.17
N LEU A 122 -11.92 22.95 13.57
CA LEU A 122 -10.48 22.68 13.69
C LEU A 122 -9.77 23.55 14.75
N ASP A 123 -10.52 24.14 15.69
CA ASP A 123 -9.91 24.89 16.78
C ASP A 123 -8.92 24.02 17.57
N GLY A 124 -7.73 24.58 17.82
CA GLY A 124 -6.63 23.87 18.48
C GLY A 124 -5.83 22.90 17.59
N VAL A 125 -6.16 22.72 16.32
CA VAL A 125 -5.32 21.97 15.36
C VAL A 125 -4.13 22.82 14.97
N LYS A 126 -2.93 22.33 15.31
CA LYS A 126 -1.68 23.00 14.91
C LYS A 126 -1.33 22.61 13.48
N GLN A 127 -1.02 23.60 12.67
CA GLN A 127 -0.57 23.47 11.28
C GLN A 127 0.47 24.52 10.95
N ILE A 128 1.44 24.18 10.10
CA ILE A 128 2.46 25.11 9.56
C ILE A 128 2.38 25.15 8.04
N GLY A 129 3.11 26.06 7.40
CA GLY A 129 3.22 26.11 5.95
C GLY A 129 3.84 24.84 5.37
N TYR A 130 3.46 24.44 4.14
CA TYR A 130 3.96 23.23 3.51
C TYR A 130 5.48 23.27 3.26
N GLU A 131 5.98 24.39 2.74
CA GLU A 131 7.42 24.61 2.51
C GLU A 131 8.20 24.60 3.84
N GLU A 132 7.62 25.14 4.89
CA GLU A 132 8.18 25.09 6.23
C GLU A 132 8.22 23.64 6.76
N ALA A 133 7.17 22.87 6.52
CA ALA A 133 7.09 21.45 6.90
C ALA A 133 8.17 20.63 6.18
N LEU A 134 8.33 20.83 4.87
CA LEU A 134 9.36 20.14 4.07
C LEU A 134 10.80 20.53 4.49
N ALA A 135 11.02 21.78 4.87
CA ALA A 135 12.32 22.26 5.33
C ALA A 135 12.66 21.87 6.78
N SER A 136 11.71 21.32 7.52
CA SER A 136 11.89 20.92 8.91
C SER A 136 12.83 19.73 9.03
N SER A 137 13.69 19.71 10.06
CA SER A 137 14.50 18.55 10.43
C SER A 137 13.67 17.32 10.86
N LEU A 138 12.38 17.51 11.11
CA LEU A 138 11.44 16.42 11.41
C LEU A 138 10.88 15.77 10.14
N CYS A 139 11.01 16.40 8.97
CA CYS A 139 10.64 15.82 7.68
C CYS A 139 11.87 15.16 7.06
N VAL A 140 11.86 13.85 6.93
CA VAL A 140 12.99 13.07 6.44
C VAL A 140 12.61 12.37 5.14
N SER A 141 13.26 12.76 4.04
CA SER A 141 13.11 12.07 2.74
C SER A 141 13.96 10.81 2.72
N ILE A 142 13.33 9.68 2.44
CA ILE A 142 14.01 8.37 2.37
C ILE A 142 13.61 7.62 1.10
N ASP A 143 14.45 6.71 0.66
CA ASP A 143 14.13 5.78 -0.41
C ASP A 143 13.33 4.60 0.16
N TYR A 144 12.06 4.49 -0.21
CA TYR A 144 11.25 3.32 0.11
C TYR A 144 11.39 2.21 -0.93
N VAL A 145 11.84 2.52 -2.15
CA VAL A 145 11.81 1.59 -3.29
C VAL A 145 12.86 0.49 -3.12
N GLN A 146 14.13 0.90 -3.03
CA GLN A 146 15.22 -0.07 -3.06
C GLN A 146 15.20 -1.04 -1.86
N PRO A 147 15.01 -0.60 -0.60
CA PRO A 147 14.94 -1.54 0.54
C PRO A 147 13.78 -2.54 0.44
N TYR A 148 12.63 -2.12 -0.09
CA TYR A 148 11.50 -3.00 -0.32
C TYR A 148 11.82 -4.05 -1.39
N VAL A 149 12.40 -3.61 -2.51
CA VAL A 149 12.76 -4.50 -3.62
C VAL A 149 13.82 -5.51 -3.18
N ASP A 150 14.83 -5.09 -2.43
CA ASP A 150 15.91 -5.98 -1.96
C ASP A 150 15.39 -7.09 -1.03
N ASP A 151 14.32 -6.83 -0.28
CA ASP A 151 13.74 -7.79 0.66
C ASP A 151 12.79 -8.81 -0.01
N LEU A 152 12.36 -8.59 -1.26
CA LEU A 152 11.44 -9.51 -1.94
C LEU A 152 11.97 -10.94 -2.05
N ALA A 153 13.27 -11.13 -2.19
CA ALA A 153 13.90 -12.46 -2.24
C ALA A 153 13.75 -13.27 -0.93
N ASN A 154 13.47 -12.59 0.20
CA ASN A 154 13.16 -13.25 1.45
C ASN A 154 11.72 -13.81 1.51
N VAL A 155 10.86 -13.38 0.60
CA VAL A 155 9.46 -13.78 0.51
C VAL A 155 9.22 -14.78 -0.62
N ILE A 156 9.78 -14.53 -1.80
CA ILE A 156 9.60 -15.35 -3.00
C ILE A 156 10.94 -15.73 -3.63
N ASP A 157 10.96 -16.84 -4.36
CA ASP A 157 12.18 -17.32 -5.05
C ASP A 157 12.37 -16.58 -6.38
N MET A 158 12.94 -15.39 -6.29
CA MET A 158 13.26 -14.55 -7.45
C MET A 158 14.22 -15.22 -8.42
N ALA A 159 15.15 -16.06 -7.93
CA ALA A 159 16.11 -16.78 -8.76
C ALA A 159 15.40 -17.85 -9.63
N ALA A 160 14.42 -18.55 -9.07
CA ALA A 160 13.62 -19.50 -9.83
C ALA A 160 12.81 -18.81 -10.93
N ILE A 161 12.21 -17.64 -10.65
CA ILE A 161 11.46 -16.86 -11.64
C ILE A 161 12.39 -16.38 -12.76
N ALA A 162 13.55 -15.83 -12.43
CA ALA A 162 14.55 -15.39 -13.40
C ALA A 162 15.02 -16.55 -14.29
N LYS A 163 15.34 -17.70 -13.69
CA LYS A 163 15.78 -18.91 -14.40
C LYS A 163 14.71 -19.46 -15.35
N ALA A 164 13.45 -19.35 -14.97
CA ALA A 164 12.33 -19.81 -15.80
C ALA A 164 12.10 -18.93 -17.02
N GLY A 165 12.61 -17.69 -17.03
CA GLY A 165 12.48 -16.76 -18.15
C GLY A 165 11.02 -16.37 -18.47
N VAL A 166 10.14 -16.43 -17.47
CA VAL A 166 8.70 -16.14 -17.62
C VAL A 166 8.51 -14.71 -18.12
N LYS A 167 7.72 -14.57 -19.17
CA LYS A 167 7.35 -13.25 -19.72
C LYS A 167 6.16 -12.69 -18.96
N ILE A 168 6.42 -11.65 -18.19
CA ILE A 168 5.44 -11.06 -17.26
C ILE A 168 4.95 -9.73 -17.82
N GLY A 169 3.63 -9.58 -17.96
CA GLY A 169 2.98 -8.29 -18.21
C GLY A 169 2.51 -7.68 -16.91
N VAL A 170 2.63 -6.37 -16.75
CA VAL A 170 2.14 -5.68 -15.56
C VAL A 170 1.35 -4.44 -15.93
N ASP A 171 0.14 -4.32 -15.41
CA ASP A 171 -0.66 -3.11 -15.43
C ASP A 171 -0.84 -2.58 -14.00
N PRO A 172 -0.12 -1.51 -13.64
CA PRO A 172 -0.30 -0.84 -12.34
C PRO A 172 -1.65 -0.15 -12.16
N LEU A 173 -2.52 -0.16 -13.15
CA LEU A 173 -3.79 0.59 -13.20
C LEU A 173 -3.62 2.06 -12.80
N GLY A 174 -2.47 2.66 -13.15
CA GLY A 174 -2.12 4.04 -12.79
C GLY A 174 -1.72 4.26 -11.33
N GLY A 175 -1.45 3.20 -10.59
CA GLY A 175 -1.23 3.22 -9.15
C GLY A 175 0.20 3.54 -8.70
N SER A 176 0.37 3.58 -7.38
CA SER A 176 1.57 4.04 -6.69
C SER A 176 2.83 3.20 -6.87
N GLY A 177 2.68 1.94 -7.30
CA GLY A 177 3.82 1.03 -7.48
C GLY A 177 4.46 1.06 -8.86
N ILE A 178 4.06 1.97 -9.74
CA ILE A 178 4.59 2.04 -11.12
C ILE A 178 6.12 2.14 -11.16
N ALA A 179 6.71 2.91 -10.25
CA ALA A 179 8.16 3.08 -10.16
C ALA A 179 8.91 1.84 -9.63
N PHE A 180 8.22 0.91 -9.00
CA PHE A 180 8.83 -0.29 -8.40
C PHE A 180 9.13 -1.36 -9.45
N TRP A 181 8.27 -1.53 -10.44
CA TRP A 181 8.38 -2.60 -11.43
C TRP A 181 9.67 -2.58 -12.24
N PRO A 182 10.14 -1.42 -12.75
CA PRO A 182 11.44 -1.36 -13.42
C PRO A 182 12.62 -1.72 -12.51
N VAL A 183 12.54 -1.32 -11.23
CA VAL A 183 13.58 -1.64 -10.23
C VAL A 183 13.58 -3.13 -9.93
N ILE A 184 12.41 -3.75 -9.74
CA ILE A 184 12.27 -5.21 -9.57
C ILE A 184 12.84 -5.96 -10.78
N ALA A 185 12.43 -5.56 -11.98
CA ALA A 185 12.91 -6.18 -13.22
C ALA A 185 14.45 -6.15 -13.33
N LYS A 186 15.04 -4.98 -13.05
CA LYS A 186 16.49 -4.77 -13.10
C LYS A 186 17.22 -5.54 -12.00
N THR A 187 16.75 -5.46 -10.77
CA THR A 187 17.42 -6.08 -9.60
C THR A 187 17.48 -7.59 -9.72
N TYR A 188 16.42 -8.21 -10.21
CA TYR A 188 16.32 -9.67 -10.27
C TYR A 188 16.47 -10.25 -11.68
N GLY A 189 16.72 -9.42 -12.70
CA GLY A 189 16.88 -9.88 -14.07
C GLY A 189 15.60 -10.50 -14.65
N LEU A 190 14.41 -9.97 -14.29
CA LEU A 190 13.14 -10.52 -14.71
C LEU A 190 12.67 -9.92 -16.05
N ASN A 191 12.01 -10.72 -16.86
CA ASN A 191 11.40 -10.29 -18.12
C ASN A 191 10.02 -9.68 -17.85
N ILE A 192 10.01 -8.44 -17.38
CA ILE A 192 8.79 -7.69 -17.04
C ILE A 192 8.56 -6.59 -18.08
N THR A 193 7.33 -6.49 -18.56
CA THR A 193 6.83 -5.37 -19.37
C THR A 193 5.71 -4.67 -18.62
N VAL A 194 5.90 -3.40 -18.27
CA VAL A 194 4.82 -2.53 -17.77
C VAL A 194 4.02 -2.07 -18.98
N VAL A 195 2.76 -2.50 -19.07
CA VAL A 195 1.92 -2.24 -20.25
C VAL A 195 1.21 -0.90 -20.21
N ASN A 196 1.14 -0.27 -19.03
CA ASN A 196 0.55 1.03 -18.85
C ASN A 196 1.37 1.81 -17.81
N GLU A 197 2.06 2.85 -18.25
CA GLU A 197 2.88 3.71 -17.40
C GLU A 197 2.20 5.05 -17.06
N ARG A 198 0.89 5.18 -17.37
CA ARG A 198 0.17 6.44 -17.13
C ARG A 198 -0.15 6.59 -15.67
N VAL A 199 0.19 7.76 -15.14
CA VAL A 199 -0.32 8.28 -13.87
C VAL A 199 -1.25 9.44 -14.19
N ASP A 200 -2.52 9.27 -13.89
CA ASP A 200 -3.56 10.27 -14.09
C ASP A 200 -4.45 10.26 -12.85
N PRO A 201 -4.46 11.33 -12.05
CA PRO A 201 -5.24 11.39 -10.80
C PRO A 201 -6.76 11.21 -10.98
N ALA A 202 -7.27 11.39 -12.19
CA ALA A 202 -8.66 11.12 -12.55
C ALA A 202 -8.87 9.73 -13.15
N PHE A 203 -7.81 8.95 -13.37
CA PHE A 203 -7.85 7.61 -13.98
C PHE A 203 -8.67 7.56 -15.27
N SER A 204 -8.64 8.64 -16.06
CA SER A 204 -9.49 8.83 -17.26
C SER A 204 -9.28 7.79 -18.36
N PHE A 205 -8.19 7.03 -18.30
CA PHE A 205 -7.87 5.94 -19.21
C PHE A 205 -8.55 4.62 -18.85
N MET A 206 -9.13 4.53 -17.65
CA MET A 206 -9.79 3.31 -17.19
C MET A 206 -11.19 3.16 -17.81
N PRO A 207 -11.60 1.95 -18.17
CA PRO A 207 -12.97 1.69 -18.56
C PRO A 207 -13.93 1.87 -17.35
N LEU A 208 -15.19 2.13 -17.66
CA LEU A 208 -16.25 2.14 -16.64
C LEU A 208 -16.55 0.72 -16.17
N ASP A 209 -16.71 0.53 -14.88
CA ASP A 209 -17.19 -0.70 -14.28
C ASP A 209 -18.72 -0.83 -14.47
N LYS A 210 -19.29 -1.97 -14.07
CA LYS A 210 -20.71 -2.32 -14.21
C LYS A 210 -21.68 -1.31 -13.58
N ASP A 211 -21.21 -0.54 -12.60
CA ASP A 211 -21.99 0.51 -11.94
C ASP A 211 -21.87 1.90 -12.63
N GLY A 212 -21.18 1.96 -13.76
CA GLY A 212 -20.97 3.17 -14.53
C GLY A 212 -19.92 4.12 -13.95
N LYS A 213 -19.13 3.67 -12.97
CA LYS A 213 -18.03 4.42 -12.37
C LYS A 213 -16.67 3.87 -12.79
N ILE A 214 -15.66 4.73 -12.73
CA ILE A 214 -14.27 4.30 -12.81
C ILE A 214 -13.91 3.62 -11.49
N ARG A 215 -13.44 2.38 -11.56
CA ARG A 215 -12.90 1.62 -10.42
C ARG A 215 -11.63 0.91 -10.84
N MET A 216 -10.63 0.91 -9.97
CA MET A 216 -9.36 0.21 -10.21
C MET A 216 -9.32 -1.12 -9.45
N ASP A 217 -10.44 -1.85 -9.46
CA ASP A 217 -10.56 -3.14 -8.78
C ASP A 217 -9.99 -4.27 -9.65
N CYS A 218 -8.87 -4.85 -9.22
CA CYS A 218 -8.19 -5.93 -9.93
C CYS A 218 -9.00 -7.23 -10.03
N SER A 219 -10.09 -7.38 -9.28
CA SER A 219 -11.02 -8.52 -9.39
C SER A 219 -12.08 -8.29 -10.46
N SER A 220 -12.26 -7.05 -10.94
CA SER A 220 -13.21 -6.70 -11.97
C SER A 220 -12.66 -6.97 -13.36
N ALA A 221 -13.39 -7.73 -14.16
CA ALA A 221 -13.07 -7.93 -15.57
C ALA A 221 -13.15 -6.63 -16.40
N TYR A 222 -13.88 -5.63 -15.91
CA TYR A 222 -13.94 -4.31 -16.55
C TYR A 222 -12.64 -3.54 -16.31
N ALA A 223 -12.21 -3.40 -15.07
CA ALA A 223 -10.95 -2.75 -14.75
C ALA A 223 -9.75 -3.44 -15.41
N MET A 224 -9.77 -4.77 -15.47
CA MET A 224 -8.72 -5.59 -16.06
C MET A 224 -8.85 -5.81 -17.58
N ALA A 225 -9.83 -5.19 -18.24
CA ALA A 225 -10.15 -5.46 -19.64
C ALA A 225 -8.95 -5.29 -20.57
N ASN A 226 -8.18 -4.22 -20.40
CA ASN A 226 -6.99 -3.95 -21.23
C ASN A 226 -5.93 -5.06 -21.05
N LEU A 227 -5.67 -5.47 -19.82
CA LEU A 227 -4.69 -6.52 -19.52
C LEU A 227 -5.17 -7.90 -20.01
N ILE A 228 -6.48 -8.19 -19.91
CA ILE A 228 -7.08 -9.43 -20.43
C ILE A 228 -6.91 -9.53 -21.95
N GLN A 229 -7.02 -8.42 -22.68
CA GLN A 229 -6.81 -8.39 -24.15
C GLN A 229 -5.35 -8.72 -24.53
N LEU A 230 -4.41 -8.47 -23.64
CA LEU A 230 -2.98 -8.73 -23.86
C LEU A 230 -2.54 -10.12 -23.39
N LYS A 231 -3.45 -10.96 -22.88
CA LYS A 231 -3.14 -12.26 -22.26
C LYS A 231 -2.23 -13.18 -23.08
N ASP A 232 -2.38 -13.15 -24.41
CA ASP A 232 -1.60 -14.01 -25.30
C ASP A 232 -0.16 -13.51 -25.55
N GLN A 233 0.16 -12.30 -25.11
CA GLN A 233 1.50 -11.71 -25.23
C GLN A 233 2.42 -12.09 -24.07
N PHE A 234 1.87 -12.60 -22.98
CA PHE A 234 2.58 -12.91 -21.74
C PHE A 234 2.31 -14.36 -21.29
N ASP A 235 3.20 -14.90 -20.49
CA ASP A 235 2.95 -16.20 -19.83
C ASP A 235 2.03 -15.99 -18.61
N VAL A 236 2.21 -14.86 -17.92
CA VAL A 236 1.34 -14.37 -16.86
C VAL A 236 1.30 -12.86 -16.91
N ALA A 237 0.17 -12.27 -16.57
CA ALA A 237 0.07 -10.83 -16.40
C ALA A 237 -0.58 -10.49 -15.06
N ILE A 238 -0.17 -9.34 -14.49
CA ILE A 238 -0.51 -8.90 -13.14
C ILE A 238 -1.09 -7.50 -13.22
N GLY A 239 -2.27 -7.29 -12.64
CA GLY A 239 -2.81 -5.95 -12.37
C GLY A 239 -2.76 -5.64 -10.89
N ASN A 240 -2.52 -4.38 -10.53
CA ASN A 240 -2.55 -3.92 -9.15
C ASN A 240 -3.51 -2.74 -9.00
N ASP A 241 -4.19 -2.67 -7.85
CA ASP A 241 -4.97 -1.49 -7.52
C ASP A 241 -4.05 -0.31 -7.12
N PRO A 242 -4.56 0.93 -7.04
CA PRO A 242 -3.70 2.11 -6.90
C PRO A 242 -2.77 2.13 -5.70
N ASP A 243 -3.12 1.49 -4.60
CA ASP A 243 -2.25 1.39 -3.42
C ASP A 243 -1.55 0.04 -3.25
N PHE A 244 -1.69 -0.86 -4.23
CA PHE A 244 -0.96 -2.11 -4.36
C PHE A 244 -1.15 -3.11 -3.22
N ASP A 245 -2.26 -3.03 -2.50
CA ASP A 245 -2.61 -4.06 -1.51
C ASP A 245 -3.47 -5.18 -2.12
N ARG A 246 -3.87 -5.05 -3.39
CA ARG A 246 -4.62 -6.04 -4.18
C ARG A 246 -3.93 -6.32 -5.51
N HIS A 247 -4.28 -7.48 -6.06
CA HIS A 247 -3.79 -7.91 -7.37
C HIS A 247 -4.85 -8.70 -8.12
N GLY A 248 -4.74 -8.67 -9.46
CA GLY A 248 -5.45 -9.55 -10.37
C GLY A 248 -4.45 -10.29 -11.24
N ILE A 249 -4.65 -11.59 -11.41
CA ILE A 249 -3.76 -12.44 -12.21
C ILE A 249 -4.47 -12.83 -13.49
N VAL A 250 -3.82 -12.59 -14.62
CA VAL A 250 -4.32 -12.97 -15.96
C VAL A 250 -3.38 -14.01 -16.55
N THR A 251 -3.96 -15.12 -16.97
CA THR A 251 -3.24 -16.22 -17.64
C THR A 251 -3.71 -16.38 -19.06
N ARG A 252 -2.85 -16.92 -19.94
CA ARG A 252 -3.16 -17.14 -21.34
C ARG A 252 -4.36 -18.05 -21.52
N SER A 253 -4.45 -19.16 -20.78
CA SER A 253 -5.51 -20.15 -20.91
C SER A 253 -6.80 -19.79 -20.16
N GLY A 254 -6.69 -19.16 -18.99
CA GLY A 254 -7.82 -18.90 -18.09
C GLY A 254 -8.34 -17.46 -18.10
N GLY A 255 -7.64 -16.53 -18.75
CA GLY A 255 -7.96 -15.10 -18.62
C GLY A 255 -7.77 -14.63 -17.18
N LEU A 256 -8.67 -13.80 -16.67
CA LEU A 256 -8.63 -13.31 -15.28
C LEU A 256 -8.92 -14.47 -14.31
N MET A 257 -7.92 -14.76 -13.47
CA MET A 257 -8.02 -15.83 -12.48
C MET A 257 -8.94 -15.41 -11.31
N ASN A 258 -9.73 -16.36 -10.82
CA ASN A 258 -10.50 -16.13 -9.59
C ASN A 258 -9.53 -15.87 -8.41
N PRO A 259 -9.72 -14.77 -7.65
CA PRO A 259 -8.83 -14.43 -6.53
C PRO A 259 -8.65 -15.53 -5.48
N ASN A 260 -9.71 -16.32 -5.20
CA ASN A 260 -9.64 -17.43 -4.25
C ASN A 260 -8.74 -18.57 -4.75
N HIS A 261 -8.74 -18.83 -6.07
CA HIS A 261 -7.85 -19.84 -6.66
C HIS A 261 -6.40 -19.39 -6.55
N TYR A 262 -6.11 -18.11 -6.85
CA TYR A 262 -4.76 -17.58 -6.69
C TYR A 262 -4.30 -17.64 -5.24
N LEU A 263 -5.15 -17.26 -4.28
CA LEU A 263 -4.80 -17.33 -2.86
C LEU A 263 -4.44 -18.77 -2.44
N ALA A 264 -5.21 -19.76 -2.88
CA ALA A 264 -4.89 -21.15 -2.58
C ALA A 264 -3.50 -21.54 -3.10
N VAL A 265 -3.15 -21.10 -4.31
CA VAL A 265 -1.80 -21.30 -4.89
C VAL A 265 -0.74 -20.59 -4.07
N ALA A 266 -0.96 -19.31 -3.71
CA ALA A 266 -0.02 -18.52 -2.95
C ALA A 266 0.24 -19.12 -1.55
N ILE A 267 -0.81 -19.51 -0.84
CA ILE A 267 -0.70 -20.16 0.47
C ILE A 267 0.08 -21.48 0.34
N ASN A 268 -0.27 -22.33 -0.61
CA ASN A 268 0.43 -23.57 -0.82
C ASN A 268 1.91 -23.36 -1.13
N TYR A 269 2.23 -22.40 -2.00
CA TYR A 269 3.61 -22.06 -2.32
C TYR A 269 4.38 -21.58 -1.09
N LEU A 270 3.86 -20.60 -0.37
CA LEU A 270 4.54 -20.00 0.78
C LEU A 270 4.79 -21.01 1.91
N LEU A 271 3.77 -21.81 2.26
CA LEU A 271 3.92 -22.83 3.29
C LEU A 271 4.89 -23.95 2.90
N SER A 272 4.95 -24.30 1.61
CA SER A 272 5.82 -25.38 1.12
C SER A 272 7.27 -24.93 0.90
N ASN A 273 7.51 -23.64 0.62
CA ASN A 273 8.81 -23.12 0.19
C ASN A 273 9.44 -22.14 1.18
N ARG A 274 8.84 -21.94 2.35
CA ARG A 274 9.35 -21.06 3.41
C ARG A 274 9.41 -21.80 4.75
N PRO A 275 10.31 -22.79 4.90
CA PRO A 275 10.35 -23.67 6.07
C PRO A 275 10.71 -22.96 7.37
N LEU A 276 11.28 -21.76 7.30
CA LEU A 276 11.61 -20.93 8.46
C LEU A 276 10.43 -20.08 8.96
N TRP A 277 9.34 -20.04 8.21
CA TRP A 277 8.13 -19.35 8.66
C TRP A 277 7.40 -20.18 9.72
N SER A 278 6.71 -19.47 10.62
CA SER A 278 5.85 -20.12 11.61
C SER A 278 4.80 -20.98 10.92
N THR A 279 4.56 -22.17 11.45
CA THR A 279 3.51 -23.09 10.98
C THR A 279 2.09 -22.60 11.32
N SER A 280 1.96 -21.63 12.23
CA SER A 280 0.70 -20.97 12.53
C SER A 280 0.57 -19.74 11.65
N LEU A 281 -0.17 -19.86 10.56
CA LEU A 281 -0.50 -18.75 9.68
C LEU A 281 -1.94 -18.31 9.96
N ALA A 282 -2.11 -17.06 10.39
CA ALA A 282 -3.41 -16.41 10.34
C ALA A 282 -3.49 -15.61 9.03
N THR A 283 -4.41 -15.96 8.14
CA THR A 283 -4.72 -15.13 6.99
C THR A 283 -5.98 -14.32 7.30
N VAL A 284 -5.87 -13.00 7.22
CA VAL A 284 -7.05 -12.13 7.19
C VAL A 284 -7.25 -11.72 5.75
N SER A 285 -8.18 -12.38 5.08
CA SER A 285 -8.58 -11.99 3.74
C SER A 285 -9.97 -11.40 3.78
N TYR A 286 -10.04 -10.09 3.82
CA TYR A 286 -11.25 -9.38 4.16
C TYR A 286 -12.21 -9.12 3.02
N THR A 287 -11.75 -9.00 1.80
CA THR A 287 -12.58 -8.40 0.76
C THR A 287 -12.87 -9.28 -0.45
N HIS A 288 -12.09 -10.32 -0.67
CA HIS A 288 -12.28 -11.18 -1.85
C HIS A 288 -12.11 -12.68 -1.56
N LEU A 289 -11.97 -13.04 -0.30
CA LEU A 289 -11.80 -14.42 0.16
C LEU A 289 -12.84 -14.73 1.22
N THR A 290 -14.10 -14.65 0.85
CA THR A 290 -15.09 -15.45 1.55
C THR A 290 -14.79 -16.90 1.17
N LEU A 291 -14.04 -17.58 2.01
CA LEU A 291 -14.15 -19.04 2.06
C LEU A 291 -15.66 -19.31 2.24
N PRO A 292 -16.28 -20.17 1.42
CA PRO A 292 -17.65 -20.55 1.67
C PRO A 292 -17.71 -21.13 3.08
N THR A 293 -18.30 -20.39 4.00
CA THR A 293 -18.56 -20.81 5.39
C THR A 293 -19.75 -21.77 5.48
N THR A 294 -20.20 -22.31 4.38
CA THR A 294 -21.15 -23.40 4.39
C THR A 294 -20.37 -24.70 4.52
N PRO A 295 -20.46 -25.39 5.67
CA PRO A 295 -20.08 -26.78 5.69
C PRO A 295 -21.04 -27.50 4.73
N TYR A 296 -20.52 -28.03 3.63
CA TYR A 296 -21.20 -29.10 2.95
C TYR A 296 -21.11 -30.29 3.89
N VAL A 297 -22.25 -30.58 4.53
CA VAL A 297 -22.52 -31.86 5.15
C VAL A 297 -22.73 -32.90 4.07
#